data_5bdaeacf50d04efc5b4f6cc0c5589a5a
#
_entry.id   5bdaeacf50d04efc5b4f6cc0c5589a5a
#
_cell.length_a   1.000
_cell.length_b   1.000
_cell.length_c   1.000
_cell.angle_alpha   90.00
_cell.angle_beta   90.00
_cell.angle_gamma   90.00
#
_symmetry.space_group_name_H-M   'P 1'
#
loop_
_entity.id
_entity.type
_entity.pdbx_description
1 polymer ?
#
loop_
_entity_poly.entity_id
_entity_poly.type
_entity_poly.pdbx_seq_one_letter_code
_entity_poly.pdbx_strand_id
1 'polypeptide(L)'
;TDVADATEVTDAVDETGSTDPGTETPGEAVLTGASDFAAQAKITREQVRAQNKEELQQIIDNEQISETEKQQAVDSLVAMTEMAEKETAAEMLLEAKGFVDAIVNLTGETADVVVSDSQLGDDQRAQIEDIVQRKTGVSPEQIVITSSNVGMSEETSEESEEGSGSET
;
A
#
# COMPACT_ATOMS: atom_id res chain seq x y z
N THR A 1 8.00 53.95 -41.99
CA THR A 1 9.45 53.81 -41.93
C THR A 1 9.77 52.97 -40.69
N ASP A 2 10.22 51.88 -40.75
CA ASP A 2 11.08 51.07 -41.50
C ASP A 2 11.45 49.84 -40.70
N VAL A 3 11.23 48.78 -41.32
CA VAL A 3 11.97 47.53 -41.59
C VAL A 3 12.53 46.77 -40.37
N ALA A 4 12.06 45.56 -40.32
CA ALA A 4 12.74 44.33 -40.68
C ALA A 4 14.07 44.08 -39.97
N ASP A 5 14.17 43.03 -39.26
CA ASP A 5 15.08 41.98 -39.69
C ASP A 5 14.78 40.64 -38.97
N ALA A 6 14.60 39.66 -39.79
CA ALA A 6 14.63 38.28 -39.45
C ALA A 6 16.07 37.82 -39.34
N THR A 7 16.40 37.08 -38.30
CA THR A 7 17.45 36.09 -38.42
C THR A 7 17.07 34.83 -37.74
N GLU A 8 16.69 33.94 -38.58
CA GLU A 8 16.75 32.51 -38.54
C GLU A 8 18.17 32.07 -38.13
N VAL A 9 18.29 31.32 -37.07
CA VAL A 9 19.45 30.43 -36.88
C VAL A 9 18.92 29.07 -36.57
N THR A 10 18.82 28.32 -37.62
CA THR A 10 18.96 26.89 -37.60
C THR A 10 20.36 26.57 -37.10
N ASP A 11 20.53 25.71 -36.15
CA ASP A 11 21.44 24.59 -36.35
C ASP A 11 21.53 23.67 -35.15
N ALA A 12 21.57 22.46 -35.58
CA ALA A 12 22.30 21.31 -35.08
C ALA A 12 21.70 20.56 -33.88
N VAL A 13 20.93 19.61 -34.30
CA VAL A 13 20.86 18.30 -33.66
C VAL A 13 22.27 17.74 -33.46
N ASP A 14 22.70 17.57 -32.22
CA ASP A 14 23.74 16.60 -31.92
C ASP A 14 23.10 15.41 -31.21
N GLU A 15 22.83 14.40 -32.01
CA GLU A 15 22.52 13.06 -31.59
C GLU A 15 23.81 12.38 -31.16
N THR A 16 24.05 12.38 -29.87
CA THR A 16 24.82 11.30 -29.23
C THR A 16 24.31 11.08 -27.84
N GLY A 17 23.07 10.63 -27.77
CA GLY A 17 22.54 10.01 -26.58
C GLY A 17 23.07 8.59 -26.44
N SER A 18 24.27 8.45 -25.93
CA SER A 18 24.68 7.21 -25.30
C SER A 18 23.87 7.09 -24.02
N THR A 19 22.75 6.41 -24.08
CA THR A 19 22.13 5.85 -22.92
C THR A 19 23.02 4.70 -22.46
N ASP A 20 23.92 5.03 -21.56
CA ASP A 20 24.52 4.07 -20.68
C ASP A 20 23.38 3.33 -19.97
N PRO A 21 23.24 2.00 -20.08
CA PRO A 21 22.31 1.27 -19.24
C PRO A 21 22.83 1.38 -17.83
N GLY A 22 22.29 2.36 -17.10
CA GLY A 22 22.66 2.66 -15.74
C GLY A 22 22.62 1.40 -14.93
N THR A 23 23.71 1.19 -14.24
CA THR A 23 23.87 0.20 -13.19
C THR A 23 22.81 0.46 -12.15
N GLU A 24 21.67 -0.21 -12.28
CA GLU A 24 20.65 -0.20 -11.23
C GLU A 24 21.31 -0.72 -9.97
N THR A 25 21.44 0.13 -8.98
CA THR A 25 21.94 -0.29 -7.69
C THR A 25 20.92 -1.23 -7.07
N PRO A 26 21.30 -2.41 -6.56
CA PRO A 26 20.35 -3.39 -6.03
C PRO A 26 19.38 -2.86 -4.99
N GLY A 27 19.74 -1.78 -4.30
CA GLY A 27 18.89 -1.11 -3.34
C GLY A 27 17.78 -0.25 -3.96
N GLU A 28 17.99 0.30 -5.15
CA GLU A 28 17.02 1.15 -5.85
C GLU A 28 15.88 0.33 -6.45
N ALA A 29 16.19 -0.84 -6.99
CA ALA A 29 15.18 -1.77 -7.50
C ALA A 29 14.26 -2.32 -6.38
N VAL A 30 14.78 -2.51 -5.17
CA VAL A 30 13.99 -2.95 -4.01
C VAL A 30 13.04 -1.86 -3.54
N LEU A 31 13.47 -0.59 -3.51
CA LEU A 31 12.62 0.55 -3.15
C LEU A 31 11.50 0.75 -4.16
N THR A 32 11.78 0.61 -5.44
CA THR A 32 10.76 0.72 -6.50
C THR A 32 9.71 -0.38 -6.39
N GLY A 33 10.13 -1.62 -6.13
CA GLY A 33 9.21 -2.75 -6.00
C GLY A 33 8.28 -2.65 -4.80
N ALA A 34 8.73 -2.13 -3.66
CA ALA A 34 7.90 -1.93 -2.48
C ALA A 34 6.85 -0.82 -2.70
N SER A 35 7.26 0.27 -3.33
CA SER A 35 6.38 1.38 -3.68
C SER A 35 5.32 0.96 -4.72
N ASP A 36 5.72 0.18 -5.72
CA ASP A 36 4.80 -0.38 -6.71
C ASP A 36 3.78 -1.33 -6.06
N PHE A 37 4.21 -2.16 -5.12
CA PHE A 37 3.31 -3.04 -4.37
C PHE A 37 2.28 -2.24 -3.56
N ALA A 38 2.70 -1.22 -2.82
CA ALA A 38 1.81 -0.38 -2.03
C ALA A 38 0.79 0.35 -2.91
N ALA A 39 1.24 0.93 -4.01
CA ALA A 39 0.38 1.59 -4.99
C ALA A 39 -0.64 0.62 -5.58
N GLN A 40 -0.20 -0.57 -6.00
CA GLN A 40 -1.07 -1.60 -6.57
C GLN A 40 -2.09 -2.12 -5.54
N ALA A 41 -1.69 -2.32 -4.29
CA ALA A 41 -2.58 -2.75 -3.23
C ALA A 41 -3.66 -1.71 -2.93
N LYS A 42 -3.31 -0.42 -2.89
CA LYS A 42 -4.25 0.69 -2.73
C LYS A 42 -5.25 0.75 -3.90
N ILE A 43 -4.79 0.61 -5.13
CA ILE A 43 -5.65 0.57 -6.32
C ILE A 43 -6.62 -0.61 -6.27
N THR A 44 -6.12 -1.80 -5.96
CA THR A 44 -6.96 -3.01 -5.86
C THR A 44 -8.02 -2.87 -4.77
N ARG A 45 -7.65 -2.32 -3.62
CA ARG A 45 -8.58 -2.03 -2.52
C ARG A 45 -9.71 -1.09 -2.96
N GLU A 46 -9.37 -0.01 -3.66
CA GLU A 46 -10.36 0.93 -4.17
C GLU A 46 -11.27 0.33 -5.23
N GLN A 47 -10.76 -0.52 -6.10
CA GLN A 47 -11.57 -1.25 -7.08
C GLN A 47 -12.59 -2.17 -6.41
N VAL A 48 -12.18 -2.95 -5.41
CA VAL A 48 -13.07 -3.81 -4.64
C VAL A 48 -14.13 -2.99 -3.90
N ARG A 49 -13.73 -1.88 -3.29
CA ARG A 49 -14.67 -0.97 -2.62
C ARG A 49 -15.69 -0.35 -3.56
N ALA A 50 -15.24 0.06 -4.74
CA ALA A 50 -16.12 0.61 -5.76
C ALA A 50 -17.18 -0.42 -6.20
N GLN A 51 -16.79 -1.68 -6.40
CA GLN A 51 -17.71 -2.77 -6.71
C GLN A 51 -18.72 -3.02 -5.57
N ASN A 52 -18.22 -3.14 -4.34
CA ASN A 52 -19.08 -3.33 -3.17
C ASN A 52 -20.07 -2.18 -2.99
N LYS A 53 -19.62 -0.95 -3.21
CA LYS A 53 -20.47 0.23 -3.17
C LYS A 53 -21.58 0.17 -4.23
N GLU A 54 -21.25 -0.23 -5.44
CA GLU A 54 -22.20 -0.39 -6.53
C GLU A 54 -23.24 -1.47 -6.22
N GLU A 55 -22.81 -2.61 -5.68
CA GLU A 55 -23.71 -3.70 -5.27
C GLU A 55 -24.68 -3.25 -4.16
N LEU A 56 -24.17 -2.57 -3.14
CA LEU A 56 -25.00 -2.02 -2.07
C LEU A 56 -25.98 -0.99 -2.59
N GLN A 57 -25.56 -0.15 -3.52
CA GLN A 57 -26.44 0.83 -4.15
C GLN A 57 -27.57 0.17 -4.94
N GLN A 58 -27.29 -0.91 -5.67
CA GLN A 58 -28.31 -1.69 -6.39
C GLN A 58 -29.35 -2.30 -5.43
N ILE A 59 -28.94 -2.73 -4.24
CA ILE A 59 -29.84 -3.22 -3.20
C ILE A 59 -30.75 -2.10 -2.71
N ILE A 60 -30.19 -0.92 -2.44
CA ILE A 60 -30.94 0.25 -1.95
C ILE A 60 -31.96 0.72 -2.98
N ASP A 61 -31.61 0.72 -4.27
CA ASP A 61 -32.46 1.22 -5.35
C ASP A 61 -33.49 0.18 -5.82
N ASN A 62 -33.41 -1.07 -5.38
CA ASN A 62 -34.31 -2.13 -5.78
C ASN A 62 -35.64 -2.05 -5.01
N GLU A 63 -36.73 -1.79 -5.70
CA GLU A 63 -38.08 -1.71 -5.11
C GLU A 63 -38.62 -3.04 -4.59
N GLN A 64 -38.06 -4.18 -4.99
CA GLN A 64 -38.51 -5.51 -4.58
C GLN A 64 -37.85 -5.99 -3.28
N ILE A 65 -36.87 -5.26 -2.78
CA ILE A 65 -36.15 -5.58 -1.54
C ILE A 65 -36.86 -4.92 -0.36
N SER A 66 -36.90 -5.60 0.77
CA SER A 66 -37.54 -5.10 1.98
C SER A 66 -36.81 -3.87 2.54
N GLU A 67 -37.56 -2.99 3.21
CA GLU A 67 -36.96 -1.81 3.87
C GLU A 67 -35.89 -2.17 4.89
N THR A 68 -35.99 -3.33 5.54
CA THR A 68 -34.99 -3.82 6.48
C THR A 68 -33.68 -4.15 5.78
N GLU A 69 -33.72 -4.82 4.63
CA GLU A 69 -32.53 -5.14 3.83
C GLU A 69 -31.90 -3.89 3.22
N LYS A 70 -32.71 -2.95 2.78
CA LYS A 70 -32.22 -1.64 2.31
C LYS A 70 -31.49 -0.89 3.43
N GLN A 71 -32.06 -0.88 4.63
CA GLN A 71 -31.42 -0.25 5.77
C GLN A 71 -30.07 -0.90 6.10
N GLN A 72 -29.99 -2.23 6.07
CA GLN A 72 -28.72 -2.96 6.24
C GLN A 72 -27.69 -2.59 5.18
N ALA A 73 -28.11 -2.42 3.93
CA ALA A 73 -27.22 -2.00 2.85
C ALA A 73 -26.72 -0.54 3.06
N VAL A 74 -27.59 0.35 3.52
CA VAL A 74 -27.20 1.73 3.89
C VAL A 74 -26.20 1.71 5.04
N ASP A 75 -26.46 0.95 6.10
CA ASP A 75 -25.57 0.85 7.26
C ASP A 75 -24.20 0.28 6.85
N SER A 76 -24.19 -0.69 5.95
CA SER A 76 -22.93 -1.26 5.40
C SER A 76 -22.16 -0.24 4.58
N LEU A 77 -22.84 0.58 3.79
CA LEU A 77 -22.23 1.62 2.99
C LEU A 77 -21.60 2.71 3.88
N VAL A 78 -22.30 3.11 4.95
CA VAL A 78 -21.78 4.06 5.94
C VAL A 78 -20.55 3.49 6.63
N ALA A 79 -20.63 2.24 7.13
CA ALA A 79 -19.52 1.58 7.80
C ALA A 79 -18.27 1.46 6.89
N MET A 80 -18.47 1.12 5.62
CA MET A 80 -17.38 1.04 4.65
C MET A 80 -16.72 2.41 4.40
N THR A 81 -17.52 3.47 4.36
CA THR A 81 -17.01 4.84 4.20
C THR A 81 -16.20 5.27 5.42
N GLU A 82 -16.72 5.04 6.62
CA GLU A 82 -16.02 5.36 7.87
C GLU A 82 -14.69 4.60 8.00
N MET A 83 -14.65 3.32 7.61
CA MET A 83 -13.41 2.55 7.58
C MET A 83 -12.40 3.16 6.61
N ALA A 84 -12.82 3.51 5.40
CA ALA A 84 -11.96 4.14 4.41
C ALA A 84 -11.37 5.48 4.88
N GLU A 85 -12.16 6.29 5.56
CA GLU A 85 -11.70 7.57 6.14
C GLU A 85 -10.65 7.34 7.24
N LYS A 86 -10.89 6.38 8.13
CA LYS A 86 -9.97 6.04 9.22
C LYS A 86 -8.64 5.49 8.69
N GLU A 87 -8.69 4.60 7.70
CA GLU A 87 -7.49 4.05 7.05
C GLU A 87 -6.68 5.16 6.38
N THR A 88 -7.33 6.00 5.59
CA THR A 88 -6.67 7.13 4.92
C THR A 88 -6.03 8.09 5.94
N ALA A 89 -6.73 8.39 7.02
CA ALA A 89 -6.20 9.27 8.06
C ALA A 89 -5.00 8.65 8.80
N ALA A 90 -4.99 7.34 8.99
CA ALA A 90 -3.86 6.61 9.58
C ALA A 90 -2.67 6.58 8.61
N GLU A 91 -2.89 6.22 7.35
CA GLU A 91 -1.86 6.17 6.30
C GLU A 91 -1.18 7.54 6.12
N MET A 92 -1.95 8.62 5.99
CA MET A 92 -1.40 9.98 5.88
C MET A 92 -0.53 10.38 7.07
N LEU A 93 -0.92 9.98 8.29
CA LEU A 93 -0.11 10.29 9.47
C LEU A 93 1.14 9.42 9.57
N LEU A 94 1.07 8.17 9.15
CA LEU A 94 2.23 7.29 9.04
C LEU A 94 3.24 7.84 8.03
N GLU A 95 2.80 8.26 6.86
CA GLU A 95 3.64 8.89 5.84
C GLU A 95 4.30 10.18 6.36
N ALA A 96 3.54 11.03 7.06
CA ALA A 96 4.06 12.24 7.68
C ALA A 96 5.11 11.98 8.78
N LYS A 97 5.14 10.77 9.33
CA LYS A 97 6.13 10.31 10.31
C LYS A 97 7.31 9.57 9.69
N GLY A 98 7.33 9.42 8.37
CA GLY A 98 8.42 8.81 7.62
C GLY A 98 8.21 7.34 7.27
N PHE A 99 7.06 6.74 7.61
CA PHE A 99 6.68 5.41 7.16
C PHE A 99 6.11 5.49 5.74
N VAL A 100 6.99 5.59 4.76
CA VAL A 100 6.61 5.68 3.34
C VAL A 100 5.90 4.40 2.89
N ASP A 101 4.96 4.57 1.97
CA ASP A 101 4.20 3.47 1.38
C ASP A 101 3.41 2.62 2.39
N ALA A 102 3.07 3.20 3.53
CA ALA A 102 2.25 2.53 4.53
C ALA A 102 0.85 2.23 3.98
N ILE A 103 0.37 1.02 4.25
CA ILE A 103 -0.99 0.58 3.96
C ILE A 103 -1.64 0.19 5.28
N VAL A 104 -2.81 0.73 5.54
CA VAL A 104 -3.64 0.35 6.69
C VAL A 104 -4.93 -0.23 6.16
N ASN A 105 -5.26 -1.44 6.56
CA ASN A 105 -6.49 -2.11 6.19
C ASN A 105 -7.27 -2.50 7.44
N LEU A 106 -8.49 -2.03 7.56
CA LEU A 106 -9.40 -2.34 8.65
C LEU A 106 -10.33 -3.47 8.26
N THR A 107 -10.42 -4.47 9.11
CA THR A 107 -11.35 -5.61 8.95
C THR A 107 -12.04 -5.87 10.28
N GLY A 108 -13.28 -5.43 10.40
CA GLY A 108 -13.99 -5.52 11.67
C GLY A 108 -13.29 -4.72 12.77
N GLU A 109 -12.79 -5.42 13.79
CA GLU A 109 -12.09 -4.80 14.92
C GLU A 109 -10.56 -4.91 14.83
N THR A 110 -10.03 -5.41 13.71
CA THR A 110 -8.59 -5.59 13.50
C THR A 110 -8.04 -4.59 12.51
N ALA A 111 -6.78 -4.25 12.64
CA ALA A 111 -6.04 -3.41 11.70
C ALA A 111 -4.77 -4.12 11.23
N ASP A 112 -4.65 -4.33 9.94
CA ASP A 112 -3.45 -4.83 9.31
C ASP A 112 -2.67 -3.65 8.72
N VAL A 113 -1.43 -3.49 9.18
CA VAL A 113 -0.54 -2.40 8.75
C VAL A 113 0.64 -2.99 8.00
N VAL A 114 0.82 -2.59 6.77
CA VAL A 114 1.99 -2.97 5.96
C VAL A 114 2.85 -1.74 5.75
N VAL A 115 4.14 -1.85 6.04
CA VAL A 115 5.14 -0.80 5.83
C VAL A 115 6.31 -1.32 5.03
N SER A 116 6.94 -0.45 4.26
CA SER A 116 8.06 -0.83 3.38
C SER A 116 9.39 -0.97 4.11
N ASP A 117 9.45 -0.63 5.39
CA ASP A 117 10.67 -0.75 6.19
C ASP A 117 10.92 -2.21 6.60
N SER A 118 12.04 -2.78 6.17
CA SER A 118 12.40 -4.17 6.45
C SER A 118 12.92 -4.40 7.88
N GLN A 119 13.25 -3.34 8.61
CA GLN A 119 13.85 -3.42 9.94
C GLN A 119 13.19 -2.46 10.92
N LEU A 120 11.94 -2.75 11.26
CA LEU A 120 11.24 -1.98 12.28
C LEU A 120 11.80 -2.24 13.68
N GLY A 121 12.33 -1.21 14.31
CA GLY A 121 12.66 -1.22 15.73
C GLY A 121 11.41 -1.20 16.62
N ASP A 122 11.57 -1.54 17.89
CA ASP A 122 10.46 -1.55 18.85
C ASP A 122 9.81 -0.16 19.00
N ASP A 123 10.61 0.90 18.99
CA ASP A 123 10.11 2.28 19.05
C ASP A 123 9.25 2.66 17.84
N GLN A 124 9.66 2.20 16.66
CA GLN A 124 8.90 2.42 15.42
C GLN A 124 7.59 1.63 15.42
N ARG A 125 7.61 0.39 15.89
CA ARG A 125 6.40 -0.42 16.07
C ARG A 125 5.42 0.25 17.02
N ALA A 126 5.89 0.68 18.19
CA ALA A 126 5.07 1.41 19.17
C ALA A 126 4.50 2.72 18.60
N GLN A 127 5.26 3.42 17.75
CA GLN A 127 4.79 4.63 17.07
C GLN A 127 3.69 4.32 16.05
N ILE A 128 3.82 3.25 15.28
CA ILE A 128 2.79 2.81 14.33
C ILE A 128 1.51 2.44 15.08
N GLU A 129 1.62 1.62 16.14
CA GLU A 129 0.49 1.22 16.96
C GLU A 129 -0.25 2.43 17.56
N ASP A 130 0.46 3.40 18.13
CA ASP A 130 -0.12 4.62 18.67
C ASP A 130 -0.88 5.44 17.61
N ILE A 131 -0.32 5.56 16.42
CA ILE A 131 -0.96 6.28 15.30
C ILE A 131 -2.23 5.57 14.87
N VAL A 132 -2.14 4.26 14.62
CA VAL A 132 -3.27 3.46 14.14
C VAL A 132 -4.38 3.44 15.19
N GLN A 133 -4.06 3.18 16.45
CA GLN A 133 -5.03 3.20 17.55
C GLN A 133 -5.77 4.55 17.62
N ARG A 134 -5.06 5.65 17.58
CA ARG A 134 -5.67 7.00 17.66
C ARG A 134 -6.56 7.33 16.47
N LYS A 135 -6.24 6.84 15.28
CA LYS A 135 -6.99 7.15 14.04
C LYS A 135 -8.14 6.21 13.79
N THR A 136 -7.99 4.96 14.16
CA THR A 136 -8.97 3.91 13.85
C THR A 136 -9.83 3.52 15.04
N GLY A 137 -9.31 3.67 16.26
CA GLY A 137 -9.93 3.20 17.49
C GLY A 137 -9.68 1.72 17.78
N VAL A 138 -8.89 1.04 16.94
CA VAL A 138 -8.54 -0.38 17.12
C VAL A 138 -7.59 -0.53 18.31
N SER A 139 -7.82 -1.55 19.13
CA SER A 139 -6.94 -1.85 20.27
C SER A 139 -5.56 -2.29 19.78
N PRO A 140 -4.47 -1.94 20.49
CA PRO A 140 -3.11 -2.34 20.10
C PRO A 140 -2.93 -3.85 19.89
N GLU A 141 -3.62 -4.66 20.66
CA GLU A 141 -3.60 -6.12 20.58
C GLU A 141 -4.18 -6.67 19.28
N GLN A 142 -4.97 -5.85 18.58
CA GLN A 142 -5.62 -6.18 17.30
C GLN A 142 -4.96 -5.50 16.11
N ILE A 143 -3.83 -4.83 16.33
CA ILE A 143 -3.02 -4.21 15.28
C ILE A 143 -1.90 -5.18 14.91
N VAL A 144 -1.91 -5.63 13.66
CA VAL A 144 -0.85 -6.49 13.10
C VAL A 144 0.02 -5.65 12.18
N ILE A 145 1.32 -5.59 12.49
CA ILE A 145 2.29 -4.84 11.69
C ILE A 145 3.17 -5.82 10.93
N THR A 146 3.13 -5.71 9.62
CA THR A 146 3.93 -6.50 8.69
C THR A 146 4.87 -5.59 7.92
N SER A 147 6.15 -5.93 7.90
CA SER A 147 7.11 -5.28 6.99
C SER A 147 7.08 -5.98 5.63
N SER A 148 6.87 -5.22 4.57
CA SER A 148 6.94 -5.76 3.22
C SER A 148 8.40 -5.83 2.80
N ASN A 149 9.00 -7.00 2.95
CA ASN A 149 10.30 -7.29 2.37
C ASN A 149 10.10 -7.80 0.93
N VAL A 150 9.83 -6.88 0.02
CA VAL A 150 9.78 -7.22 -1.41
C VAL A 150 11.20 -7.37 -1.91
N GLY A 151 11.82 -8.50 -1.67
CA GLY A 151 13.18 -8.76 -2.14
C GLY A 151 13.94 -9.93 -1.52
N MET A 152 13.37 -10.59 -0.52
CA MET A 152 13.96 -11.82 0.00
C MET A 152 12.94 -12.96 -0.05
N SER A 153 12.79 -13.52 -1.25
CA SER A 153 12.33 -14.89 -1.39
C SER A 153 13.40 -15.80 -0.82
N GLU A 154 13.01 -16.51 0.22
CA GLU A 154 13.36 -17.89 0.50
C GLU A 154 14.80 -18.35 0.19
N GLU A 155 15.60 -18.42 1.21
CA GLU A 155 16.47 -19.57 1.40
C GLU A 155 16.65 -19.82 2.89
N THR A 156 15.71 -20.57 3.43
CA THR A 156 15.98 -21.38 4.60
C THR A 156 15.36 -22.72 4.36
N SER A 157 15.90 -23.42 3.42
CA SER A 157 15.82 -24.87 3.40
C SER A 157 16.84 -25.36 4.42
N GLU A 158 16.36 -26.07 5.38
CA GLU A 158 16.66 -27.48 5.57
C GLU A 158 18.12 -27.85 5.36
N GLU A 159 18.86 -27.86 6.45
CA GLU A 159 19.87 -28.88 6.59
C GLU A 159 20.00 -29.26 8.06
N SER A 160 19.18 -30.21 8.40
CA SER A 160 19.47 -31.08 9.51
C SER A 160 18.96 -32.43 9.13
N GLU A 161 19.81 -33.24 8.70
CA GLU A 161 19.77 -34.65 8.96
C GLU A 161 20.96 -35.26 8.34
N GLU A 162 21.74 -35.79 9.05
CA GLU A 162 22.25 -37.09 8.98
C GLU A 162 23.15 -37.22 10.20
N GLY A 163 22.87 -38.01 11.03
CA GLY A 163 22.79 -39.43 10.93
C GLY A 163 23.96 -39.92 11.66
N SER A 164 23.84 -40.68 12.51
CA SER A 164 24.89 -41.61 12.85
C SER A 164 24.22 -42.82 13.46
N GLY A 165 23.98 -43.69 12.58
CA GLY A 165 23.91 -45.05 12.92
C GLY A 165 25.31 -45.59 13.21
N SER A 166 25.30 -46.62 13.85
CA SER A 166 26.17 -47.74 13.85
C SER A 166 26.90 -48.02 15.13
N GLU A 167 26.72 -49.19 15.39
CA GLU A 167 27.59 -50.32 15.72
C GLU A 167 27.99 -50.38 17.19
N THR A 168 27.62 -51.34 17.91
CA THR A 168 27.99 -52.74 17.76
C THR A 168 27.04 -53.57 18.58
#